data_033e8e56e53058d6e80ae117eed6c52d
#
_entry.id   033e8e56e53058d6e80ae117eed6c52d
#
_cell.length_a   1.000
_cell.length_b   1.000
_cell.length_c   1.000
_cell.angle_alpha   90.00
_cell.angle_beta   90.00
_cell.angle_gamma   90.00
#
_symmetry.space_group_name_H-M   'P 1'
#
loop_
_entity.id
_entity.type
_entity.pdbx_description
1 polymer ?
#
loop_
_entity_poly.entity_id
_entity_poly.type
_entity_poly.pdbx_seq_one_letter_code
_entity_poly.pdbx_strand_id
1 'polypeptide(L)'
;MENTVSKNNRRLLEINYDLLMDLRIDYAFKLLFSKADPRLLISLLNAIFANKKIKRVIKSLVIKNPYLDKESIEDKLSILDIRAELDNGTNILIEMHLYGLLELKSKTVRAWARVYAEDLEVGGKYADQPPTIIIAFADGQIRPLTNAKKVIKDKIHRCCMIADIEDFDIFTDAMELHYIDMKAFAKEVNEKGSINIDDTEEVMFAKWLSIITQKEITNKAIIEDAYRDEEEIQMAVSTLIRQSEDKYTRQAYQRRKDDIYFYNKEKQEYESRLEQERNKTEQEQRRADEAEATIADQARLIAELQSRLNEK
;
A
#
# COMPACT_ATOMS: atom_id res chain seq x y z
N MET A 1 16.30 17.27 -34.39
CA MET A 1 15.55 16.48 -33.43
C MET A 1 16.17 15.12 -33.12
N GLU A 2 16.80 14.43 -34.07
CA GLU A 2 17.47 13.11 -33.88
C GLU A 2 18.64 13.10 -32.87
N ASN A 3 19.34 14.22 -32.71
CA ASN A 3 20.50 14.28 -31.79
C ASN A 3 20.17 14.36 -30.29
N THR A 4 18.94 14.71 -29.93
CA THR A 4 18.50 14.85 -28.53
C THR A 4 18.05 13.51 -27.96
N VAL A 5 17.37 12.70 -28.76
CA VAL A 5 16.93 11.33 -28.40
C VAL A 5 18.14 10.41 -28.20
N SER A 6 19.17 10.53 -29.07
CA SER A 6 20.40 9.72 -28.97
C SER A 6 21.23 10.05 -27.72
N LYS A 7 21.24 11.34 -27.27
CA LYS A 7 21.94 11.72 -26.02
C LYS A 7 21.21 11.28 -24.75
N ASN A 8 19.89 11.30 -24.76
CA ASN A 8 19.11 10.78 -23.64
C ASN A 8 19.27 9.26 -23.47
N ASN A 9 19.22 8.51 -24.57
CA ASN A 9 19.45 7.06 -24.53
C ASN A 9 20.85 6.67 -24.04
N ARG A 10 21.91 7.44 -24.35
CA ARG A 10 23.25 7.15 -23.83
C ARG A 10 23.35 7.42 -22.32
N ARG A 11 22.69 8.44 -21.78
CA ARG A 11 22.66 8.71 -20.33
C ARG A 11 21.90 7.64 -19.55
N LEU A 12 20.89 7.02 -20.13
CA LEU A 12 20.11 5.96 -19.49
C LEU A 12 20.89 4.63 -19.37
N LEU A 13 21.88 4.38 -20.22
CA LEU A 13 22.74 3.18 -20.18
C LEU A 13 23.79 3.19 -19.05
N GLU A 14 23.97 4.32 -18.36
CA GLU A 14 24.94 4.49 -17.26
C GLU A 14 24.28 4.78 -15.90
N ILE A 15 22.98 4.41 -15.74
CA ILE A 15 22.28 4.70 -14.50
C ILE A 15 22.84 3.85 -13.37
N ASN A 16 23.36 4.52 -12.33
CA ASN A 16 23.65 3.86 -11.07
C ASN A 16 22.40 3.74 -10.24
N TYR A 17 21.69 2.61 -10.38
CA TYR A 17 20.44 2.33 -9.66
C TYR A 17 20.60 2.36 -8.14
N ASP A 18 21.78 2.11 -7.59
CA ASP A 18 22.03 2.15 -6.15
C ASP A 18 21.96 3.56 -5.59
N LEU A 19 22.27 4.56 -6.41
CA LEU A 19 22.19 5.97 -6.03
C LEU A 19 20.77 6.55 -6.13
N LEU A 20 19.85 5.91 -6.86
CA LEU A 20 18.49 6.39 -6.96
C LEU A 20 17.75 6.27 -5.63
N MET A 21 16.90 7.25 -5.34
CA MET A 21 15.96 7.15 -4.23
C MET A 21 14.97 6.02 -4.47
N ASP A 22 14.62 5.29 -3.41
CA ASP A 22 13.60 4.26 -3.44
C ASP A 22 12.21 4.91 -3.48
N LEU A 23 11.48 4.70 -4.56
CA LEU A 23 10.13 5.25 -4.73
C LEU A 23 9.09 4.61 -3.81
N ARG A 24 9.42 3.54 -3.10
CA ARG A 24 8.55 2.98 -2.06
C ARG A 24 8.59 3.80 -0.77
N ILE A 25 9.57 4.70 -0.63
CA ILE A 25 9.57 5.71 0.43
C ILE A 25 8.63 6.84 -0.01
N ASP A 26 7.60 7.10 0.79
CA ASP A 26 6.54 8.06 0.53
C ASP A 26 7.05 9.46 0.11
N TYR A 27 8.14 9.94 0.70
CA TYR A 27 8.78 11.19 0.32
C TYR A 27 9.24 11.20 -1.15
N ALA A 28 9.94 10.16 -1.60
CA ALA A 28 10.44 10.07 -2.97
C ALA A 28 9.29 9.91 -3.97
N PHE A 29 8.27 9.11 -3.63
CA PHE A 29 7.07 8.93 -4.42
C PHE A 29 6.31 10.26 -4.60
N LYS A 30 6.00 10.93 -3.50
CA LYS A 30 5.30 12.22 -3.53
C LYS A 30 6.11 13.27 -4.30
N LEU A 31 7.41 13.32 -4.10
CA LEU A 31 8.25 14.27 -4.80
C LEU A 31 8.21 14.06 -6.32
N LEU A 32 8.27 12.80 -6.79
CA LEU A 32 8.20 12.48 -8.21
C LEU A 32 6.83 12.78 -8.80
N PHE A 33 5.74 12.36 -8.15
CA PHE A 33 4.42 12.40 -8.75
C PHE A 33 3.61 13.67 -8.44
N SER A 34 4.01 14.47 -7.43
CA SER A 34 3.27 15.71 -7.11
C SER A 34 4.03 17.00 -7.41
N LYS A 35 5.36 16.93 -7.63
CA LYS A 35 6.20 18.11 -7.88
C LYS A 35 6.79 18.17 -9.28
N ALA A 36 6.83 17.02 -9.98
CA ALA A 36 7.31 16.95 -11.35
C ALA A 36 6.15 17.22 -12.33
N ASP A 37 6.31 16.82 -13.57
CA ASP A 37 5.30 16.99 -14.62
C ASP A 37 4.04 16.16 -14.27
N PRO A 38 2.84 16.77 -14.27
CA PRO A 38 1.58 16.06 -13.98
C PRO A 38 1.31 14.87 -14.90
N ARG A 39 1.90 14.82 -16.11
CA ARG A 39 1.79 13.70 -17.03
C ARG A 39 2.27 12.40 -16.41
N LEU A 40 3.24 12.45 -15.50
CA LEU A 40 3.74 11.25 -14.80
C LEU A 40 2.66 10.60 -13.97
N LEU A 41 1.93 11.39 -13.17
CA LEU A 41 0.83 10.89 -12.35
C LEU A 41 -0.35 10.42 -13.22
N ILE A 42 -0.68 11.16 -14.27
CA ILE A 42 -1.74 10.79 -15.21
C ILE A 42 -1.42 9.46 -15.88
N SER A 43 -0.19 9.25 -16.35
CA SER A 43 0.25 8.01 -16.99
C SER A 43 0.19 6.83 -16.00
N LEU A 44 0.67 7.00 -14.76
CA LEU A 44 0.57 5.98 -13.71
C LEU A 44 -0.89 5.60 -13.43
N LEU A 45 -1.77 6.59 -13.24
CA LEU A 45 -3.18 6.34 -12.96
C LEU A 45 -3.89 5.65 -14.12
N ASN A 46 -3.65 6.08 -15.36
CA ASN A 46 -4.19 5.43 -16.55
C ASN A 46 -3.73 3.97 -16.64
N ALA A 47 -2.47 3.68 -16.32
CA ALA A 47 -1.96 2.31 -16.28
C ALA A 47 -2.63 1.46 -15.18
N ILE A 48 -2.93 2.04 -14.02
CA ILE A 48 -3.64 1.36 -12.93
C ILE A 48 -5.08 1.02 -13.33
N PHE A 49 -5.77 1.94 -14.02
CA PHE A 49 -7.17 1.76 -14.38
C PHE A 49 -7.39 0.95 -15.67
N ALA A 50 -6.44 0.90 -16.59
CA ALA A 50 -6.54 0.18 -17.86
C ALA A 50 -6.87 -1.31 -17.67
N ASN A 51 -6.32 -1.91 -16.63
CA ASN A 51 -6.43 -3.35 -16.31
C ASN A 51 -7.67 -3.68 -15.44
N LYS A 52 -8.72 -2.86 -15.41
CA LYS A 52 -9.86 -3.11 -14.53
C LYS A 52 -11.19 -3.16 -15.29
N LYS A 53 -12.18 -3.80 -14.66
CA LYS A 53 -13.53 -3.89 -15.23
C LYS A 53 -14.13 -2.49 -15.50
N ILE A 54 -13.83 -1.53 -14.64
CA ILE A 54 -14.22 -0.13 -14.80
C ILE A 54 -13.01 0.61 -15.36
N LYS A 55 -12.98 0.74 -16.69
CA LYS A 55 -11.94 1.49 -17.40
C LYS A 55 -12.19 2.98 -17.27
N ARG A 56 -11.14 3.74 -16.93
CA ARG A 56 -11.14 5.20 -16.90
C ARG A 56 -9.96 5.70 -17.70
N VAL A 57 -10.17 6.82 -18.41
CA VAL A 57 -9.10 7.55 -19.08
C VAL A 57 -9.03 8.94 -18.45
N ILE A 58 -7.96 9.19 -17.75
CA ILE A 58 -7.67 10.46 -17.09
C ILE A 58 -6.93 11.34 -18.10
N LYS A 59 -7.47 12.52 -18.38
CA LYS A 59 -6.87 13.51 -19.29
C LYS A 59 -6.21 14.65 -18.51
N SER A 60 -6.79 15.01 -17.38
CA SER A 60 -6.29 16.06 -16.50
C SER A 60 -6.62 15.77 -15.05
N LEU A 61 -5.85 16.35 -14.15
CA LEU A 61 -6.08 16.30 -12.71
C LEU A 61 -5.48 17.54 -12.03
N VAL A 62 -5.96 17.85 -10.84
CA VAL A 62 -5.40 18.87 -9.96
C VAL A 62 -4.91 18.23 -8.68
N ILE A 63 -3.64 18.45 -8.33
CA ILE A 63 -3.07 17.96 -7.07
C ILE A 63 -3.47 18.93 -5.96
N LYS A 64 -4.23 18.43 -4.97
CA LYS A 64 -4.79 19.24 -3.87
C LYS A 64 -3.81 19.47 -2.72
N ASN A 65 -2.83 18.59 -2.53
CA ASN A 65 -1.82 18.70 -1.48
C ASN A 65 -0.38 18.63 -2.03
N PRO A 66 0.05 19.57 -2.87
CA PRO A 66 1.36 19.50 -3.49
C PRO A 66 2.52 19.79 -2.51
N TYR A 67 2.24 20.20 -1.27
CA TYR A 67 3.25 20.59 -0.30
C TYR A 67 3.78 19.40 0.51
N LEU A 68 5.08 19.41 0.75
CA LEU A 68 5.77 18.49 1.66
C LEU A 68 5.90 19.18 3.02
N ASP A 69 4.77 19.56 3.64
CA ASP A 69 4.77 20.42 4.81
C ASP A 69 5.43 19.78 6.03
N LYS A 70 6.21 20.64 6.74
CA LYS A 70 6.93 20.29 7.97
C LYS A 70 6.03 20.31 9.22
N GLU A 71 4.80 20.81 9.12
CA GLU A 71 4.03 21.24 10.29
C GLU A 71 3.14 20.18 10.93
N SER A 72 2.93 19.03 10.32
CA SER A 72 2.12 17.98 10.94
C SER A 72 2.95 16.84 11.51
N ILE A 73 3.93 17.20 12.34
CA ILE A 73 4.82 16.24 13.05
C ILE A 73 4.05 15.38 14.07
N GLU A 74 2.85 15.78 14.46
CA GLU A 74 2.03 15.05 15.45
C GLU A 74 1.25 13.86 14.88
N ASP A 75 0.95 13.85 13.57
CA ASP A 75 0.36 12.70 12.85
C ASP A 75 1.46 11.99 12.04
N LYS A 76 2.37 11.35 12.73
CA LYS A 76 3.69 10.85 12.26
C LYS A 76 3.70 9.93 11.03
N LEU A 77 2.56 9.55 10.43
CA LEU A 77 2.49 8.54 9.37
C LEU A 77 1.56 8.83 8.19
N SER A 78 0.72 9.86 8.25
CA SER A 78 -0.34 10.09 7.24
C SER A 78 -0.11 11.28 6.30
N ILE A 79 1.05 11.93 6.32
CA ILE A 79 1.22 13.30 5.79
C ILE A 79 1.70 13.34 4.35
N LEU A 80 2.18 12.23 3.82
CA LEU A 80 2.83 12.21 2.50
C LEU A 80 2.00 11.58 1.38
N ASP A 81 0.71 11.43 1.59
CA ASP A 81 -0.19 10.92 0.57
C ASP A 81 -0.40 11.96 -0.55
N ILE A 82 -0.62 11.48 -1.78
CA ILE A 82 -0.98 12.34 -2.90
C ILE A 82 -2.51 12.39 -2.99
N ARG A 83 -3.08 13.58 -2.81
CA ARG A 83 -4.50 13.82 -3.08
C ARG A 83 -4.63 14.58 -4.41
N ALA A 84 -5.42 14.03 -5.31
CA ALA A 84 -5.72 14.62 -6.61
C ALA A 84 -7.22 14.62 -6.85
N GLU A 85 -7.69 15.57 -7.66
CA GLU A 85 -9.07 15.66 -8.14
C GLU A 85 -9.06 15.63 -9.66
N LEU A 86 -9.90 14.78 -10.23
CA LEU A 86 -10.11 14.66 -11.66
C LEU A 86 -11.03 15.78 -12.18
N ASP A 87 -11.09 15.95 -13.50
CA ASP A 87 -11.96 16.91 -14.19
C ASP A 87 -13.46 16.69 -13.94
N ASN A 88 -13.86 15.47 -13.58
CA ASN A 88 -15.24 15.14 -13.22
C ASN A 88 -15.53 15.22 -11.70
N GLY A 89 -14.62 15.80 -10.92
CA GLY A 89 -14.74 15.95 -9.47
C GLY A 89 -14.32 14.70 -8.65
N THR A 90 -14.04 13.55 -9.28
CA THR A 90 -13.61 12.35 -8.56
C THR A 90 -12.33 12.60 -7.77
N ASN A 91 -12.33 12.28 -6.47
CA ASN A 91 -11.13 12.34 -5.65
C ASN A 91 -10.31 11.07 -5.78
N ILE A 92 -8.99 11.25 -5.85
CA ILE A 92 -8.02 10.15 -5.80
C ILE A 92 -7.05 10.42 -4.65
N LEU A 93 -6.90 9.44 -3.77
CA LEU A 93 -5.87 9.42 -2.73
C LEU A 93 -4.92 8.25 -2.99
N ILE A 94 -3.61 8.54 -3.03
CA ILE A 94 -2.57 7.54 -3.27
C ILE A 94 -1.70 7.45 -2.04
N GLU A 95 -1.62 6.26 -1.47
CA GLU A 95 -0.90 5.96 -0.24
C GLU A 95 0.18 4.92 -0.46
N MET A 96 1.33 5.07 0.23
CA MET A 96 2.44 4.13 0.19
C MET A 96 2.57 3.44 1.55
N HIS A 97 2.48 2.10 1.57
CA HIS A 97 2.49 1.30 2.80
C HIS A 97 3.54 0.19 2.74
N LEU A 98 4.71 0.44 3.27
CA LEU A 98 5.77 -0.58 3.41
C LEU A 98 5.54 -1.49 4.61
N TYR A 99 4.71 -1.07 5.58
CA TYR A 99 4.54 -1.74 6.87
C TYR A 99 3.10 -1.63 7.38
N GLY A 100 2.75 -2.44 8.39
CA GLY A 100 1.45 -2.36 9.05
C GLY A 100 0.29 -2.90 8.20
N LEU A 101 0.52 -3.92 7.38
CA LEU A 101 -0.46 -4.48 6.44
C LEU A 101 -1.72 -5.04 7.12
N LEU A 102 -1.62 -5.49 8.37
CA LEU A 102 -2.78 -5.99 9.13
C LEU A 102 -3.86 -4.92 9.32
N GLU A 103 -3.44 -3.68 9.52
CA GLU A 103 -4.33 -2.53 9.73
C GLU A 103 -4.70 -1.81 8.41
N LEU A 104 -4.05 -2.17 7.30
CA LEU A 104 -4.15 -1.42 6.05
C LEU A 104 -5.59 -1.27 5.56
N LYS A 105 -6.41 -2.32 5.63
CA LYS A 105 -7.83 -2.25 5.24
C LYS A 105 -8.59 -1.20 6.04
N SER A 106 -8.41 -1.19 7.37
CA SER A 106 -9.08 -0.22 8.23
C SER A 106 -8.56 1.20 8.01
N LYS A 107 -7.26 1.35 7.75
CA LYS A 107 -6.64 2.64 7.43
C LYS A 107 -7.17 3.21 6.12
N THR A 108 -7.22 2.41 5.06
CA THR A 108 -7.74 2.86 3.75
C THR A 108 -9.23 3.19 3.80
N VAL A 109 -10.05 2.41 4.51
CA VAL A 109 -11.48 2.73 4.72
C VAL A 109 -11.62 4.03 5.51
N ARG A 110 -10.82 4.25 6.55
CA ARG A 110 -10.83 5.50 7.32
C ARG A 110 -10.38 6.70 6.48
N ALA A 111 -9.35 6.54 5.67
CA ALA A 111 -8.86 7.59 4.76
C ALA A 111 -9.92 7.96 3.73
N TRP A 112 -10.58 6.95 3.12
CA TRP A 112 -11.71 7.16 2.23
C TRP A 112 -12.84 7.93 2.92
N ALA A 113 -13.27 7.49 4.10
CA ALA A 113 -14.39 8.12 4.82
C ALA A 113 -14.11 9.59 5.14
N ARG A 114 -12.86 9.92 5.51
CA ARG A 114 -12.43 11.29 5.77
C ARG A 114 -12.51 12.14 4.51
N VAL A 115 -11.88 11.70 3.41
CA VAL A 115 -11.87 12.46 2.16
C VAL A 115 -13.28 12.60 1.59
N TYR A 116 -14.06 11.52 1.60
CA TYR A 116 -15.44 11.53 1.12
C TYR A 116 -16.34 12.47 1.93
N ALA A 117 -16.16 12.53 3.26
CA ALA A 117 -16.94 13.42 4.13
C ALA A 117 -16.55 14.91 4.01
N GLU A 118 -15.28 15.21 3.69
CA GLU A 118 -14.78 16.59 3.53
C GLU A 118 -15.37 17.31 2.32
N ASP A 119 -15.79 16.57 1.29
CA ASP A 119 -16.24 17.16 0.01
C ASP A 119 -17.72 17.59 0.01
N LEU A 120 -18.48 17.27 1.04
CA LEU A 120 -19.86 17.72 1.15
C LEU A 120 -19.92 19.08 1.86
N GLU A 121 -20.15 20.13 1.10
CA GLU A 121 -20.38 21.46 1.66
C GLU A 121 -21.70 21.52 2.45
N VAL A 122 -21.76 22.42 3.42
CA VAL A 122 -22.98 22.65 4.21
C VAL A 122 -24.11 23.10 3.28
N GLY A 123 -25.16 22.29 3.17
CA GLY A 123 -26.30 22.53 2.28
C GLY A 123 -26.16 21.90 0.89
N GLY A 124 -25.05 21.21 0.61
CA GLY A 124 -24.87 20.44 -0.60
C GLY A 124 -25.82 19.22 -0.66
N LYS A 125 -26.09 18.75 -1.88
CA LYS A 125 -26.92 17.55 -2.09
C LYS A 125 -26.04 16.31 -2.07
N TYR A 126 -26.45 15.28 -1.35
CA TYR A 126 -25.74 13.99 -1.32
C TYR A 126 -25.59 13.35 -2.71
N ALA A 127 -26.53 13.63 -3.64
CA ALA A 127 -26.49 13.13 -5.02
C ALA A 127 -25.35 13.74 -5.86
N ASP A 128 -24.83 14.90 -5.45
CA ASP A 128 -23.77 15.62 -6.17
C ASP A 128 -22.38 15.28 -5.61
N GLN A 129 -22.32 14.43 -4.58
CA GLN A 129 -21.05 14.07 -3.94
C GLN A 129 -20.20 13.18 -4.85
N PRO A 130 -18.96 13.60 -5.19
CA PRO A 130 -18.13 12.87 -6.12
C PRO A 130 -17.60 11.55 -5.49
N PRO A 131 -17.36 10.53 -6.32
CA PRO A 131 -16.69 9.31 -5.88
C PRO A 131 -15.28 9.60 -5.32
N THR A 132 -14.85 8.73 -4.40
CA THR A 132 -13.49 8.77 -3.85
C THR A 132 -12.79 7.43 -4.08
N ILE A 133 -11.62 7.49 -4.69
CA ILE A 133 -10.78 6.34 -5.05
C ILE A 133 -9.53 6.36 -4.17
N ILE A 134 -9.25 5.25 -3.50
CA ILE A 134 -7.99 5.07 -2.76
C ILE A 134 -7.11 4.07 -3.50
N ILE A 135 -5.86 4.43 -3.73
CA ILE A 135 -4.83 3.56 -4.31
C ILE A 135 -3.74 3.34 -3.27
N ALA A 136 -3.70 2.15 -2.70
CA ALA A 136 -2.71 1.77 -1.70
C ALA A 136 -1.65 0.85 -2.32
N PHE A 137 -0.41 1.35 -2.43
CA PHE A 137 0.75 0.53 -2.72
C PHE A 137 1.22 -0.13 -1.44
N ALA A 138 1.28 -1.47 -1.42
CA ALA A 138 1.58 -2.26 -0.25
C ALA A 138 2.76 -3.22 -0.48
N ASP A 139 3.55 -3.46 0.56
CA ASP A 139 4.64 -4.43 0.51
C ASP A 139 4.18 -5.82 0.99
N GLY A 140 3.09 -6.33 0.42
CA GLY A 140 2.53 -7.65 0.69
C GLY A 140 1.02 -7.76 0.42
N GLN A 141 0.51 -8.98 0.58
CA GLN A 141 -0.84 -9.35 0.19
C GLN A 141 -1.93 -8.78 1.11
N ILE A 142 -2.89 -8.10 0.51
CA ILE A 142 -4.14 -7.72 1.16
C ILE A 142 -5.23 -8.68 0.69
N ARG A 143 -5.60 -9.62 1.54
CA ARG A 143 -6.58 -10.67 1.21
C ARG A 143 -7.97 -10.31 1.71
N PRO A 144 -9.04 -10.64 0.95
CA PRO A 144 -10.41 -10.49 1.44
C PRO A 144 -10.65 -11.31 2.71
N LEU A 145 -11.60 -10.88 3.52
CA LEU A 145 -12.17 -11.73 4.55
C LEU A 145 -12.95 -12.86 3.89
N THR A 146 -12.79 -14.08 4.37
CA THR A 146 -13.57 -15.22 3.91
C THR A 146 -13.76 -16.22 5.05
N ASN A 147 -14.98 -16.68 5.23
CA ASN A 147 -15.34 -17.75 6.16
C ASN A 147 -15.25 -19.13 5.49
N ALA A 148 -15.11 -19.18 4.17
CA ALA A 148 -14.98 -20.41 3.41
C ALA A 148 -13.51 -20.89 3.40
N LYS A 149 -13.30 -22.21 3.42
CA LYS A 149 -11.97 -22.83 3.16
C LYS A 149 -11.55 -22.66 1.68
N LYS A 150 -11.86 -21.51 1.09
CA LYS A 150 -11.55 -21.19 -0.29
C LYS A 150 -10.11 -20.73 -0.38
N VAL A 151 -9.35 -21.32 -1.29
CA VAL A 151 -8.02 -20.83 -1.65
C VAL A 151 -8.20 -19.47 -2.31
N ILE A 152 -7.71 -18.43 -1.68
CA ILE A 152 -7.70 -17.08 -2.24
C ILE A 152 -6.44 -16.96 -3.09
N LYS A 153 -6.60 -16.75 -4.39
CA LYS A 153 -5.49 -16.51 -5.30
C LYS A 153 -4.84 -15.16 -4.95
N ASP A 154 -3.53 -15.16 -4.79
CA ASP A 154 -2.76 -13.94 -4.66
C ASP A 154 -2.85 -13.13 -5.96
N LYS A 155 -2.95 -11.80 -5.84
CA LYS A 155 -3.05 -10.88 -6.97
C LYS A 155 -2.13 -9.69 -6.72
N ILE A 156 -1.41 -9.28 -7.75
CA ILE A 156 -0.59 -8.07 -7.73
C ILE A 156 -1.48 -6.83 -7.56
N HIS A 157 -2.60 -6.78 -8.25
CA HIS A 157 -3.54 -5.68 -8.18
C HIS A 157 -4.96 -6.17 -7.86
N ARG A 158 -5.52 -5.67 -6.77
CA ARG A 158 -6.88 -5.96 -6.32
C ARG A 158 -7.69 -4.67 -6.27
N CYS A 159 -8.82 -4.66 -6.97
CA CYS A 159 -9.82 -3.59 -6.89
C CYS A 159 -11.01 -4.08 -6.05
N CYS A 160 -11.47 -3.26 -5.12
CA CYS A 160 -12.60 -3.53 -4.23
C CYS A 160 -13.59 -2.37 -4.31
N MET A 161 -14.88 -2.69 -4.36
CA MET A 161 -15.99 -1.75 -4.38
C MET A 161 -17.10 -2.23 -3.44
N ILE A 162 -18.05 -1.36 -3.15
CA ILE A 162 -19.28 -1.75 -2.43
C ILE A 162 -20.19 -2.47 -3.41
N ALA A 163 -20.52 -3.71 -3.11
CA ALA A 163 -21.38 -4.55 -3.94
C ALA A 163 -22.47 -5.22 -3.11
N ASP A 164 -23.59 -5.53 -3.74
CA ASP A 164 -24.57 -6.44 -3.19
C ASP A 164 -23.94 -7.82 -2.96
N ILE A 165 -24.16 -8.41 -1.79
CA ILE A 165 -23.54 -9.69 -1.43
C ILE A 165 -24.26 -10.92 -2.01
N GLU A 166 -25.47 -10.76 -2.49
CA GLU A 166 -26.29 -11.82 -3.08
C GLU A 166 -26.04 -11.92 -4.59
N ASP A 167 -26.11 -10.80 -5.31
CA ASP A 167 -25.97 -10.74 -6.76
C ASP A 167 -24.55 -10.35 -7.22
N PHE A 168 -23.73 -9.81 -6.34
CA PHE A 168 -22.38 -9.28 -6.62
C PHE A 168 -22.37 -8.11 -7.62
N ASP A 169 -23.49 -7.43 -7.78
CA ASP A 169 -23.56 -6.20 -8.54
C ASP A 169 -23.01 -5.02 -7.75
N ILE A 170 -22.42 -4.05 -8.45
CA ILE A 170 -21.90 -2.83 -7.81
C ILE A 170 -23.09 -2.00 -7.33
N PHE A 171 -23.20 -1.85 -6.00
CA PHE A 171 -24.29 -1.10 -5.38
C PHE A 171 -24.09 0.42 -5.47
N THR A 172 -22.84 0.89 -5.36
CA THR A 172 -22.46 2.29 -5.50
C THR A 172 -21.01 2.42 -5.92
N ASP A 173 -20.70 3.47 -6.66
CA ASP A 173 -19.34 3.86 -7.06
C ASP A 173 -18.68 4.87 -6.12
N ALA A 174 -19.38 5.26 -5.03
CA ALA A 174 -18.87 6.21 -4.04
C ALA A 174 -17.50 5.81 -3.46
N MET A 175 -17.23 4.50 -3.38
CA MET A 175 -16.00 3.91 -2.83
C MET A 175 -15.36 2.95 -3.82
N GLU A 176 -14.10 3.22 -4.15
CA GLU A 176 -13.25 2.29 -4.90
C GLU A 176 -11.87 2.20 -4.23
N LEU A 177 -11.43 0.99 -3.89
CA LEU A 177 -10.15 0.74 -3.23
C LEU A 177 -9.28 -0.14 -4.10
N HIS A 178 -8.07 0.34 -4.42
CA HIS A 178 -7.04 -0.42 -5.12
C HIS A 178 -5.94 -0.79 -4.14
N TYR A 179 -5.61 -2.08 -4.09
CA TYR A 179 -4.44 -2.58 -3.36
C TYR A 179 -3.46 -3.18 -4.36
N ILE A 180 -2.26 -2.62 -4.39
CA ILE A 180 -1.18 -3.01 -5.32
C ILE A 180 -0.07 -3.62 -4.48
N ASP A 181 0.20 -4.92 -4.67
CA ASP A 181 1.25 -5.64 -3.97
C ASP A 181 2.58 -5.52 -4.71
N MET A 182 3.41 -4.60 -4.24
CA MET A 182 4.74 -4.33 -4.80
C MET A 182 5.70 -5.51 -4.61
N LYS A 183 5.61 -6.20 -3.47
CA LYS A 183 6.47 -7.36 -3.17
C LYS A 183 6.15 -8.56 -4.04
N ALA A 184 4.86 -8.85 -4.25
CA ALA A 184 4.45 -9.93 -5.14
C ALA A 184 4.89 -9.64 -6.58
N PHE A 185 4.76 -8.40 -7.06
CA PHE A 185 5.23 -7.98 -8.37
C PHE A 185 6.75 -8.18 -8.52
N ALA A 186 7.55 -7.61 -7.62
CA ALA A 186 9.01 -7.73 -7.70
C ALA A 186 9.47 -9.19 -7.64
N LYS A 187 8.83 -10.02 -6.80
CA LYS A 187 9.08 -11.45 -6.74
C LYS A 187 8.80 -12.14 -8.08
N GLU A 188 7.63 -11.90 -8.68
CA GLU A 188 7.24 -12.51 -9.95
C GLU A 188 8.19 -12.11 -11.08
N VAL A 189 8.56 -10.83 -11.15
CA VAL A 189 9.52 -10.32 -12.16
C VAL A 189 10.91 -10.96 -11.97
N ASN A 190 11.39 -11.08 -10.72
CA ASN A 190 12.68 -11.73 -10.46
C ASN A 190 12.67 -13.22 -10.80
N GLU A 191 11.57 -13.93 -10.56
CA GLU A 191 11.41 -15.35 -10.91
C GLU A 191 11.30 -15.59 -12.42
N LYS A 192 10.54 -14.75 -13.13
CA LYS A 192 10.38 -14.84 -14.60
C LYS A 192 11.57 -14.30 -15.37
N GLY A 193 12.36 -13.41 -14.80
CA GLY A 193 13.45 -12.72 -15.47
C GLY A 193 13.00 -11.71 -16.54
N SER A 194 11.73 -11.37 -16.60
CA SER A 194 11.14 -10.40 -17.54
C SER A 194 9.83 -9.83 -17.05
N ILE A 195 9.43 -8.66 -17.62
CA ILE A 195 8.09 -8.07 -17.45
C ILE A 195 7.12 -8.71 -18.47
N ASN A 196 7.20 -9.99 -18.69
CA ASN A 196 6.38 -10.62 -19.73
C ASN A 196 4.93 -10.73 -19.25
N ILE A 197 4.11 -9.78 -19.69
CA ILE A 197 2.66 -9.76 -19.48
C ILE A 197 2.05 -9.96 -20.86
N ASP A 198 1.25 -11.02 -20.98
CA ASP A 198 0.61 -11.39 -22.24
C ASP A 198 -0.47 -10.39 -22.70
N ASP A 199 -0.91 -9.49 -21.79
CA ASP A 199 -1.91 -8.45 -22.03
C ASP A 199 -1.25 -7.08 -22.25
N THR A 200 -1.48 -6.48 -23.42
CA THR A 200 -0.94 -5.16 -23.78
C THR A 200 -1.44 -4.03 -22.85
N GLU A 201 -2.63 -4.17 -22.25
CA GLU A 201 -3.14 -3.19 -21.27
C GLU A 201 -2.39 -3.25 -19.92
N GLU A 202 -1.80 -4.39 -19.59
CA GLU A 202 -1.00 -4.57 -18.36
C GLU A 202 0.46 -4.12 -18.51
N VAL A 203 0.95 -3.96 -19.73
CA VAL A 203 2.36 -3.61 -19.99
C VAL A 203 2.75 -2.29 -19.32
N MET A 204 1.97 -1.23 -19.49
CA MET A 204 2.26 0.07 -18.87
C MET A 204 2.21 0.00 -17.34
N PHE A 205 1.28 -0.75 -16.78
CA PHE A 205 1.20 -0.96 -15.33
C PHE A 205 2.45 -1.67 -14.80
N ALA A 206 2.91 -2.73 -15.49
CA ALA A 206 4.13 -3.44 -15.12
C ALA A 206 5.38 -2.56 -15.27
N LYS A 207 5.48 -1.75 -16.34
CA LYS A 207 6.56 -0.78 -16.53
C LYS A 207 6.62 0.21 -15.35
N TRP A 208 5.49 0.80 -14.94
CA TRP A 208 5.44 1.68 -13.78
C TRP A 208 5.83 0.98 -12.48
N LEU A 209 5.31 -0.23 -12.25
CA LEU A 209 5.69 -1.00 -11.07
C LEU A 209 7.17 -1.35 -11.05
N SER A 210 7.79 -1.63 -12.20
CA SER A 210 9.24 -1.90 -12.30
C SER A 210 10.07 -0.70 -11.85
N ILE A 211 9.64 0.52 -12.17
CA ILE A 211 10.32 1.73 -11.71
C ILE A 211 10.07 1.98 -10.22
N ILE A 212 8.85 1.78 -9.76
CA ILE A 212 8.50 1.95 -8.34
C ILE A 212 9.26 0.94 -7.47
N THR A 213 9.37 -0.31 -7.91
CA THR A 213 10.01 -1.40 -7.17
C THR A 213 11.46 -1.66 -7.59
N GLN A 214 12.12 -0.73 -8.26
CA GLN A 214 13.45 -0.88 -8.84
C GLN A 214 14.53 -1.37 -7.85
N LYS A 215 14.36 -1.10 -6.56
CA LYS A 215 15.28 -1.57 -5.52
C LYS A 215 15.16 -3.06 -5.23
N GLU A 216 13.99 -3.64 -5.49
CA GLU A 216 13.70 -5.07 -5.26
C GLU A 216 13.98 -5.93 -6.49
N ILE A 217 14.07 -5.33 -7.70
CA ILE A 217 14.37 -6.04 -8.94
C ILE A 217 15.89 -6.24 -9.03
N THR A 218 16.31 -7.49 -9.07
CA THR A 218 17.73 -7.88 -9.08
C THR A 218 18.38 -7.67 -10.46
N ASN A 219 17.68 -8.05 -11.52
CA ASN A 219 18.16 -7.87 -12.90
C ASN A 219 17.79 -6.48 -13.43
N LYS A 220 18.76 -5.57 -13.47
CA LYS A 220 18.55 -4.18 -13.91
C LYS A 220 18.20 -4.03 -15.39
N ALA A 221 18.52 -5.00 -16.23
CA ALA A 221 18.11 -5.00 -17.63
C ALA A 221 16.57 -4.99 -17.79
N ILE A 222 15.84 -5.55 -16.84
CA ILE A 222 14.36 -5.51 -16.80
C ILE A 222 13.87 -4.08 -16.66
N ILE A 223 14.53 -3.29 -15.79
CA ILE A 223 14.18 -1.89 -15.56
C ILE A 223 14.52 -1.08 -16.80
N GLU A 224 15.65 -1.34 -17.44
CA GLU A 224 16.06 -0.70 -18.70
C GLU A 224 15.06 -0.96 -19.82
N ASP A 225 14.54 -2.17 -19.90
CA ASP A 225 13.50 -2.53 -20.86
C ASP A 225 12.17 -1.82 -20.58
N ALA A 226 11.83 -1.62 -19.31
CA ALA A 226 10.62 -0.94 -18.89
C ALA A 226 10.52 0.51 -19.40
N TYR A 227 11.63 1.24 -19.48
CA TYR A 227 11.60 2.66 -19.87
C TYR A 227 12.05 2.93 -21.31
N ARG A 228 12.50 1.91 -22.05
CA ARG A 228 13.12 2.10 -23.37
C ARG A 228 12.27 2.89 -24.36
N ASP A 229 10.97 2.62 -24.43
CA ASP A 229 10.08 3.12 -25.48
C ASP A 229 8.95 4.01 -24.98
N GLU A 230 8.94 4.37 -23.68
CA GLU A 230 7.85 5.12 -23.05
C GLU A 230 8.31 6.49 -22.57
N GLU A 231 7.79 7.57 -23.16
CA GLU A 231 8.23 8.94 -22.89
C GLU A 231 8.04 9.32 -21.42
N GLU A 232 6.88 9.01 -20.82
CA GLU A 232 6.57 9.36 -19.42
C GLU A 232 7.46 8.59 -18.45
N ILE A 233 7.75 7.32 -18.75
CA ILE A 233 8.65 6.50 -17.91
C ILE A 233 10.09 7.05 -18.01
N GLN A 234 10.57 7.40 -19.20
CA GLN A 234 11.88 8.03 -19.39
C GLN A 234 11.97 9.36 -18.66
N MET A 235 10.91 10.16 -18.70
CA MET A 235 10.81 11.42 -17.97
C MET A 235 10.85 11.17 -16.45
N ALA A 236 10.14 10.17 -15.95
CA ALA A 236 10.14 9.79 -14.53
C ALA A 236 11.54 9.39 -14.06
N VAL A 237 12.22 8.50 -14.80
CA VAL A 237 13.59 8.06 -14.49
C VAL A 237 14.57 9.23 -14.52
N SER A 238 14.51 10.08 -15.55
CA SER A 238 15.38 11.27 -15.67
C SER A 238 15.15 12.26 -14.51
N THR A 239 13.91 12.42 -14.10
CA THR A 239 13.54 13.28 -12.96
C THR A 239 14.02 12.68 -11.65
N LEU A 240 13.86 11.37 -11.45
CA LEU A 240 14.32 10.66 -10.25
C LEU A 240 15.86 10.73 -10.11
N ILE A 241 16.61 10.60 -11.22
CA ILE A 241 18.07 10.77 -11.23
C ILE A 241 18.42 12.16 -10.69
N ARG A 242 17.85 13.20 -11.30
CA ARG A 242 18.13 14.60 -10.90
C ARG A 242 17.74 14.87 -9.44
N GLN A 243 16.59 14.36 -8.98
CA GLN A 243 16.16 14.48 -7.58
C GLN A 243 17.08 13.72 -6.62
N SER A 244 17.61 12.56 -7.04
CA SER A 244 18.53 11.74 -6.25
C SER A 244 19.93 12.36 -6.13
N GLU A 245 20.34 13.18 -7.10
CA GLU A 245 21.60 13.92 -7.11
C GLU A 245 21.53 15.21 -6.29
N ASP A 246 20.33 15.77 -6.11
CA ASP A 246 20.17 17.00 -5.32
C ASP A 246 20.42 16.75 -3.84
N LYS A 247 21.38 17.49 -3.28
CA LYS A 247 21.86 17.32 -1.91
C LYS A 247 20.75 17.50 -0.85
N TYR A 248 19.92 18.52 -1.01
CA TYR A 248 18.86 18.83 -0.03
C TYR A 248 17.73 17.82 -0.09
N THR A 249 17.33 17.45 -1.28
CA THR A 249 16.36 16.38 -1.54
C THR A 249 16.82 15.06 -0.93
N ARG A 250 18.07 14.70 -1.16
CA ARG A 250 18.66 13.47 -0.61
C ARG A 250 18.74 13.46 0.91
N GLN A 251 19.04 14.60 1.54
CA GLN A 251 19.02 14.72 3.00
C GLN A 251 17.60 14.59 3.57
N ALA A 252 16.60 15.17 2.92
CA ALA A 252 15.21 15.03 3.34
C ALA A 252 14.71 13.59 3.17
N TYR A 253 15.03 12.95 2.04
CA TYR A 253 14.76 11.55 1.80
C TYR A 253 15.40 10.64 2.86
N GLN A 254 16.69 10.86 3.19
CA GLN A 254 17.37 10.03 4.17
C GLN A 254 16.75 10.18 5.56
N ARG A 255 16.43 11.39 5.99
CA ARG A 255 15.69 11.63 7.26
C ARG A 255 14.37 10.85 7.29
N ARG A 256 13.58 10.93 6.23
CA ARG A 256 12.30 10.20 6.15
C ARG A 256 12.49 8.69 6.21
N LYS A 257 13.50 8.17 5.53
CA LYS A 257 13.84 6.75 5.56
C LYS A 257 14.23 6.30 6.97
N ASP A 258 15.03 7.11 7.68
CA ASP A 258 15.44 6.84 9.05
C ASP A 258 14.23 6.90 10.01
N ASP A 259 13.34 7.88 9.87
CA ASP A 259 12.11 7.99 10.66
C ASP A 259 11.22 6.75 10.50
N ILE A 260 11.04 6.29 9.26
CA ILE A 260 10.29 5.06 8.96
C ILE A 260 10.96 3.84 9.62
N TYR A 261 12.28 3.73 9.51
CA TYR A 261 13.04 2.62 10.09
C TYR A 261 12.87 2.57 11.63
N PHE A 262 13.10 3.69 12.32
CA PHE A 262 13.02 3.75 13.78
C PHE A 262 11.58 3.51 14.26
N TYR A 263 10.58 4.10 13.60
CA TYR A 263 9.18 3.85 13.93
C TYR A 263 8.81 2.37 13.84
N ASN A 264 9.23 1.69 12.77
CA ASN A 264 8.91 0.28 12.60
C ASN A 264 9.64 -0.60 13.61
N LYS A 265 10.87 -0.28 13.94
CA LYS A 265 11.62 -0.97 14.99
C LYS A 265 10.91 -0.85 16.35
N GLU A 266 10.50 0.35 16.72
CA GLU A 266 9.77 0.62 17.96
C GLU A 266 8.43 -0.14 18.00
N LYS A 267 7.70 -0.14 16.88
CA LYS A 267 6.44 -0.87 16.74
C LYS A 267 6.64 -2.38 16.87
N GLN A 268 7.63 -2.97 16.23
CA GLN A 268 7.94 -4.40 16.34
C GLN A 268 8.33 -4.80 17.76
N GLU A 269 9.12 -3.98 18.44
CA GLU A 269 9.49 -4.21 19.85
C GLU A 269 8.27 -4.13 20.76
N TYR A 270 7.34 -3.21 20.50
CA TYR A 270 6.10 -3.08 21.24
C TYR A 270 5.17 -4.28 21.01
N GLU A 271 4.97 -4.69 19.76
CA GLU A 271 4.16 -5.85 19.40
C GLU A 271 4.71 -7.15 20.01
N SER A 272 6.03 -7.31 19.97
CA SER A 272 6.71 -8.47 20.60
C SER A 272 6.50 -8.51 22.12
N ARG A 273 6.56 -7.36 22.79
CA ARG A 273 6.28 -7.27 24.24
C ARG A 273 4.82 -7.61 24.54
N LEU A 274 3.89 -7.09 23.78
CA LEU A 274 2.46 -7.41 23.97
C LEU A 274 2.18 -8.91 23.76
N GLU A 275 2.80 -9.52 22.76
CA GLU A 275 2.66 -10.95 22.52
C GLU A 275 3.23 -11.79 23.67
N GLN A 276 4.38 -11.39 24.22
CA GLN A 276 4.96 -12.04 25.40
C GLN A 276 4.04 -11.90 26.63
N GLU A 277 3.46 -10.74 26.86
CA GLU A 277 2.50 -10.52 27.96
C GLU A 277 1.23 -11.36 27.79
N ARG A 278 0.67 -11.40 26.56
CA ARG A 278 -0.49 -12.26 26.28
C ARG A 278 -0.19 -13.72 26.55
N ASN A 279 0.94 -14.23 26.03
CA ASN A 279 1.33 -15.61 26.23
C ASN A 279 1.53 -15.95 27.72
N LYS A 280 2.07 -14.99 28.49
CA LYS A 280 2.21 -15.14 29.94
C LYS A 280 0.85 -15.21 30.64
N THR A 281 -0.07 -14.29 30.29
CA THR A 281 -1.42 -14.27 30.83
C THR A 281 -2.19 -15.56 30.51
N GLU A 282 -2.07 -16.05 29.26
CA GLU A 282 -2.70 -17.32 28.85
C GLU A 282 -2.13 -18.51 29.62
N GLN A 283 -0.82 -18.53 29.90
CA GLN A 283 -0.21 -19.58 30.71
C GLN A 283 -0.66 -19.52 32.17
N GLU A 284 -0.75 -18.33 32.73
CA GLU A 284 -1.25 -18.13 34.09
C GLU A 284 -2.72 -18.57 34.20
N GLN A 285 -3.55 -18.22 33.22
CA GLN A 285 -4.95 -18.66 33.18
C GLN A 285 -5.06 -20.19 33.11
N ARG A 286 -4.29 -20.84 32.23
CA ARG A 286 -4.29 -22.31 32.14
C ARG A 286 -3.88 -22.98 33.46
N ARG A 287 -2.87 -22.43 34.16
CA ARG A 287 -2.45 -22.95 35.48
C ARG A 287 -3.53 -22.75 36.52
N ALA A 288 -4.25 -21.63 36.50
CA ALA A 288 -5.39 -21.39 37.37
C ALA A 288 -6.52 -22.39 37.13
N ASP A 289 -6.89 -22.59 35.84
CA ASP A 289 -7.95 -23.54 35.46
C ASP A 289 -7.59 -24.99 35.86
N GLU A 290 -6.32 -25.38 35.67
CA GLU A 290 -5.81 -26.70 36.13
C GLU A 290 -5.83 -26.86 37.64
N ALA A 291 -5.50 -25.79 38.38
CA ALA A 291 -5.56 -25.81 39.83
C ALA A 291 -7.01 -25.90 40.36
N GLU A 292 -7.94 -25.16 39.74
CA GLU A 292 -9.37 -25.24 40.06
C GLU A 292 -9.94 -26.65 39.78
N ALA A 293 -9.59 -27.26 38.66
CA ALA A 293 -9.99 -28.62 38.32
C ALA A 293 -9.48 -29.62 39.37
N THR A 294 -8.21 -29.49 39.80
CA THR A 294 -7.62 -30.32 40.81
C THR A 294 -8.31 -30.19 42.16
N ILE A 295 -8.65 -28.95 42.57
CA ILE A 295 -9.40 -28.68 43.80
C ILE A 295 -10.79 -29.32 43.75
N ALA A 296 -11.48 -29.18 42.60
CA ALA A 296 -12.81 -29.79 42.41
C ALA A 296 -12.77 -31.33 42.53
N ASP A 297 -11.76 -31.97 41.93
CA ASP A 297 -11.59 -33.41 42.00
C ASP A 297 -11.25 -33.90 43.45
N GLN A 298 -10.42 -33.14 44.15
CA GLN A 298 -10.13 -33.44 45.56
C GLN A 298 -11.38 -33.28 46.44
N ALA A 299 -12.18 -32.25 46.21
CA ALA A 299 -13.44 -32.04 46.93
C ALA A 299 -14.44 -33.18 46.70
N ARG A 300 -14.54 -33.68 45.45
CA ARG A 300 -15.37 -34.86 45.14
C ARG A 300 -14.90 -36.10 45.86
N LEU A 301 -13.59 -36.35 45.88
CA LEU A 301 -13.02 -37.51 46.58
C LEU A 301 -13.25 -37.45 48.07
N ILE A 302 -13.09 -36.28 48.66
CA ILE A 302 -13.38 -36.03 50.12
C ILE A 302 -14.85 -36.31 50.43
N ALA A 303 -15.79 -35.80 49.60
CA ALA A 303 -17.22 -36.03 49.76
C ALA A 303 -17.57 -37.55 49.65
N GLU A 304 -16.97 -38.25 48.71
CA GLU A 304 -17.15 -39.71 48.57
C GLU A 304 -16.63 -40.50 49.78
N LEU A 305 -15.44 -40.13 50.29
CA LEU A 305 -14.87 -40.79 51.46
C LEU A 305 -15.70 -40.49 52.72
N GLN A 306 -16.23 -39.31 52.90
CA GLN A 306 -17.14 -38.96 54.00
C GLN A 306 -18.46 -39.73 53.94
N SER A 307 -19.04 -39.92 52.77
CA SER A 307 -20.24 -40.75 52.56
C SER A 307 -20.01 -42.18 53.00
N ARG A 308 -18.87 -42.80 52.57
CA ARG A 308 -18.47 -44.19 52.95
C ARG A 308 -18.19 -44.33 54.46
N LEU A 309 -17.74 -43.30 55.14
CA LEU A 309 -17.51 -43.31 56.58
C LEU A 309 -18.83 -43.25 57.38
N ASN A 310 -19.84 -42.55 56.87
CA ASN A 310 -21.16 -42.43 57.50
C ASN A 310 -22.07 -43.64 57.30
N GLU A 311 -21.75 -44.51 56.36
CA GLU A 311 -22.45 -45.79 56.07
C GLU A 311 -21.97 -46.97 56.93
N LYS A 312 -20.93 -46.82 57.75
CA LYS A 312 -20.44 -47.78 58.74
C LYS A 312 -20.86 -47.42 60.14
#